data_2a67bb47ef310df92af77c44a650cdd2
#
_entry.id   2a67bb47ef310df92af77c44a650cdd2
#
_cell.length_a   1.000
_cell.length_b   1.000
_cell.length_c   1.000
_cell.angle_alpha   90.00
_cell.angle_beta   90.00
_cell.angle_gamma   90.00
#
_symmetry.space_group_name_H-M   'P 1'
#
loop_
_entity.id
_entity.type
_entity.pdbx_description
1 polymer ?
#
loop_
_entity_poly.entity_id
_entity_poly.type
_entity_poly.pdbx_seq_one_letter_code
_entity_poly.pdbx_strand_id
1 'polypeptide(L)'
;AEDHIAAIQRYAKALVDTIVATDYDGLDIDWEPDNGGDGGRYVGSLKDRRGGPRGEFLHYLVEEIGKYFGPKATERPNGKYYYFMIDGEIWNSNKESAPYFDYFITQAYGDSNLDRRVSTLQSWCGEYYDYRKHIFTENFESSWVSGGVLLTQAAYNHVNGPKGGVGAFRLDNDYDNARDYNFVRHAIQINQEAYKEYMDSQSNENTEQ
;
A
#
# COMPACT_ATOMS: atom_id res chain seq x y z
N ALA A 1 -6.47 -3.46 -28.83
CA ALA A 1 -5.93 -2.48 -27.86
C ALA A 1 -6.98 -1.43 -27.51
N GLU A 2 -7.60 -0.76 -28.49
CA GLU A 2 -8.63 0.27 -28.27
C GLU A 2 -9.79 -0.21 -27.40
N ASP A 3 -10.31 -1.41 -27.68
CA ASP A 3 -11.42 -1.99 -26.90
C ASP A 3 -11.05 -2.24 -25.43
N HIS A 4 -9.79 -2.64 -25.16
CA HIS A 4 -9.32 -2.85 -23.79
C HIS A 4 -9.18 -1.53 -23.02
N ILE A 5 -8.64 -0.50 -23.63
CA ILE A 5 -8.50 0.83 -23.00
C ILE A 5 -9.87 1.40 -22.66
N ALA A 6 -10.82 1.37 -23.61
CA ALA A 6 -12.17 1.84 -23.36
C ALA A 6 -12.90 1.05 -22.25
N ALA A 7 -12.64 -0.26 -22.14
CA ALA A 7 -13.16 -1.08 -21.06
C ALA A 7 -12.54 -0.70 -19.70
N ILE A 8 -11.23 -0.46 -19.65
CA ILE A 8 -10.52 -0.02 -18.46
C ILE A 8 -11.03 1.35 -17.99
N GLN A 9 -11.25 2.29 -18.90
CA GLN A 9 -11.80 3.62 -18.59
C GLN A 9 -13.19 3.52 -17.98
N ARG A 10 -14.08 2.70 -18.56
CA ARG A 10 -15.41 2.46 -17.98
C ARG A 10 -15.34 1.81 -16.61
N TYR A 11 -14.42 0.86 -16.41
CA TYR A 11 -14.22 0.22 -15.11
C TYR A 11 -13.68 1.19 -14.07
N ALA A 12 -12.66 1.99 -14.42
CA ALA A 12 -12.14 3.04 -13.55
C ALA A 12 -13.24 4.00 -13.10
N LYS A 13 -14.06 4.47 -14.05
CA LYS A 13 -15.16 5.38 -13.74
C LYS A 13 -16.20 4.75 -12.82
N ALA A 14 -16.52 3.47 -13.02
CA ALA A 14 -17.45 2.75 -12.15
C ALA A 14 -16.91 2.58 -10.72
N LEU A 15 -15.59 2.32 -10.56
CA LEU A 15 -14.96 2.27 -9.26
C LEU A 15 -15.02 3.63 -8.56
N VAL A 16 -14.64 4.70 -9.25
CA VAL A 16 -14.69 6.07 -8.72
C VAL A 16 -16.11 6.42 -8.28
N ASP A 17 -17.11 6.19 -9.12
CA ASP A 17 -18.50 6.49 -8.81
C ASP A 17 -19.01 5.68 -7.60
N THR A 18 -18.59 4.43 -7.49
CA THR A 18 -18.94 3.57 -6.34
C THR A 18 -18.36 4.10 -5.05
N ILE A 19 -17.05 4.42 -5.03
CA ILE A 19 -16.37 4.98 -3.85
C ILE A 19 -17.02 6.28 -3.39
N VAL A 20 -17.32 7.18 -4.34
CA VAL A 20 -17.98 8.46 -4.03
C VAL A 20 -19.40 8.25 -3.50
N ALA A 21 -20.18 7.34 -4.11
CA ALA A 21 -21.55 7.07 -3.71
C ALA A 21 -21.67 6.36 -2.35
N THR A 22 -20.66 5.59 -1.96
CA THR A 22 -20.62 4.87 -0.67
C THR A 22 -19.94 5.66 0.46
N ASP A 23 -19.48 6.87 0.16
CA ASP A 23 -18.80 7.78 1.10
C ASP A 23 -17.54 7.16 1.75
N TYR A 24 -16.82 6.32 1.02
CA TYR A 24 -15.49 5.87 1.41
C TYR A 24 -14.44 6.98 1.25
N ASP A 25 -13.32 6.85 1.95
CA ASP A 25 -12.26 7.85 1.91
C ASP A 25 -11.23 7.60 0.81
N GLY A 26 -11.35 6.52 0.06
CA GLY A 26 -10.44 6.18 -1.04
C GLY A 26 -10.57 4.75 -1.52
N LEU A 27 -9.58 4.36 -2.30
CA LEU A 27 -9.47 3.03 -2.92
C LEU A 27 -8.09 2.44 -2.65
N ASP A 28 -8.07 1.18 -2.26
CA ASP A 28 -6.90 0.33 -2.24
C ASP A 28 -7.02 -0.75 -3.31
N ILE A 29 -5.94 -0.96 -4.08
CA ILE A 29 -5.85 -2.05 -5.07
C ILE A 29 -5.00 -3.16 -4.48
N ASP A 30 -5.63 -4.27 -4.13
CA ASP A 30 -4.93 -5.51 -3.79
C ASP A 30 -4.45 -6.18 -5.08
N TRP A 31 -3.15 -6.00 -5.38
CA TRP A 31 -2.50 -6.48 -6.61
C TRP A 31 -1.67 -7.72 -6.34
N GLU A 32 -2.22 -8.88 -6.64
CA GLU A 32 -1.61 -10.20 -6.39
C GLU A 32 -1.55 -11.06 -7.68
N PRO A 33 -0.83 -10.66 -8.73
CA PRO A 33 -0.84 -11.33 -10.02
C PRO A 33 -0.23 -12.74 -9.99
N ASP A 34 0.67 -13.03 -9.04
CA ASP A 34 1.33 -14.32 -8.89
C ASP A 34 0.74 -15.18 -7.76
N ASN A 35 -0.19 -14.63 -6.98
CA ASN A 35 -0.82 -15.36 -5.88
C ASN A 35 -1.67 -16.54 -6.41
N GLY A 36 -1.46 -17.71 -5.83
CA GLY A 36 -2.16 -18.93 -6.21
C GLY A 36 -1.47 -19.78 -7.27
N GLY A 37 -0.26 -19.46 -7.70
CA GLY A 37 0.55 -20.27 -8.63
C GLY A 37 0.03 -20.32 -10.06
N ASP A 38 -0.96 -19.52 -10.39
CA ASP A 38 -1.64 -19.51 -11.68
C ASP A 38 -1.13 -18.46 -12.67
N GLY A 39 -0.01 -17.80 -12.35
CA GLY A 39 0.66 -16.87 -13.25
C GLY A 39 -0.27 -15.76 -13.76
N GLY A 40 -1.03 -15.14 -12.87
CA GLY A 40 -1.91 -14.02 -13.22
C GLY A 40 -3.20 -14.42 -13.95
N ARG A 41 -3.67 -15.66 -13.85
CA ARG A 41 -4.94 -16.09 -14.47
C ARG A 41 -6.15 -15.29 -13.97
N TYR A 42 -6.08 -14.81 -12.75
CA TYR A 42 -7.19 -14.08 -12.13
C TYR A 42 -7.20 -12.59 -12.42
N VAL A 43 -6.16 -12.06 -13.06
CA VAL A 43 -6.11 -10.64 -13.39
C VAL A 43 -6.96 -10.30 -14.61
N GLY A 44 -7.54 -11.30 -15.24
CA GLY A 44 -8.58 -11.18 -16.27
C GLY A 44 -8.24 -10.17 -17.38
N SER A 45 -9.06 -9.14 -17.47
CA SER A 45 -8.91 -8.05 -18.46
C SER A 45 -7.70 -7.14 -18.23
N LEU A 46 -7.06 -7.21 -17.05
CA LEU A 46 -5.84 -6.43 -16.74
C LEU A 46 -4.55 -7.18 -17.08
N LYS A 47 -4.65 -8.39 -17.64
CA LYS A 47 -3.48 -9.15 -18.07
C LYS A 47 -2.79 -8.44 -19.23
N ASP A 48 -1.50 -8.25 -19.07
CA ASP A 48 -0.67 -7.58 -20.07
C ASP A 48 -0.71 -8.25 -21.43
N ARG A 49 -0.54 -7.45 -22.47
CA ARG A 49 -0.32 -7.98 -23.82
C ARG A 49 0.96 -8.80 -23.86
N ARG A 50 0.93 -9.90 -24.61
CA ARG A 50 2.14 -10.69 -24.84
C ARG A 50 3.26 -9.81 -25.41
N GLY A 51 4.38 -9.70 -24.67
CA GLY A 51 5.52 -8.86 -25.04
C GLY A 51 5.34 -7.36 -24.75
N GLY A 52 4.24 -6.96 -24.08
CA GLY A 52 4.06 -5.60 -23.57
C GLY A 52 4.82 -5.34 -22.26
N PRO A 53 4.86 -4.09 -21.81
CA PRO A 53 5.42 -3.73 -20.52
C PRO A 53 4.66 -4.42 -19.38
N ARG A 54 5.39 -4.82 -18.32
CA ARG A 54 4.79 -5.45 -17.14
C ARG A 54 3.84 -4.47 -16.47
N GLY A 55 2.64 -4.95 -16.10
CA GLY A 55 1.62 -4.13 -15.45
C GLY A 55 1.04 -3.02 -16.34
N GLU A 56 1.10 -3.16 -17.66
CA GLU A 56 0.63 -2.14 -18.60
C GLU A 56 -0.84 -1.81 -18.41
N PHE A 57 -1.70 -2.81 -18.33
CA PHE A 57 -3.15 -2.56 -18.22
C PHE A 57 -3.56 -2.08 -16.81
N LEU A 58 -2.86 -2.54 -15.77
CA LEU A 58 -3.02 -1.94 -14.45
C LEU A 58 -2.61 -0.46 -14.47
N HIS A 59 -1.54 -0.13 -15.16
CA HIS A 59 -1.10 1.27 -15.29
C HIS A 59 -2.18 2.16 -15.92
N TYR A 60 -2.82 1.72 -17.00
CA TYR A 60 -3.94 2.45 -17.58
C TYR A 60 -5.11 2.62 -16.62
N LEU A 61 -5.41 1.60 -15.80
CA LEU A 61 -6.43 1.72 -14.75
C LEU A 61 -6.02 2.75 -13.69
N VAL A 62 -4.76 2.71 -13.26
CA VAL A 62 -4.21 3.65 -12.27
C VAL A 62 -4.22 5.08 -12.78
N GLU A 63 -3.85 5.30 -14.05
CA GLU A 63 -3.92 6.64 -14.66
C GLU A 63 -5.34 7.19 -14.71
N GLU A 64 -6.32 6.37 -15.08
CA GLU A 64 -7.72 6.80 -15.14
C GLU A 64 -8.30 7.11 -13.75
N ILE A 65 -8.06 6.25 -12.75
CA ILE A 65 -8.50 6.51 -11.37
C ILE A 65 -7.74 7.71 -10.80
N GLY A 66 -6.46 7.82 -11.10
CA GLY A 66 -5.57 8.87 -10.64
C GLY A 66 -5.95 10.29 -11.06
N LYS A 67 -6.88 10.45 -12.03
CA LYS A 67 -7.50 11.75 -12.34
C LYS A 67 -8.37 12.25 -11.21
N TYR A 68 -8.93 11.35 -10.40
CA TYR A 68 -9.92 11.61 -9.36
C TYR A 68 -9.36 11.42 -7.96
N PHE A 69 -8.50 10.42 -7.74
CA PHE A 69 -7.98 10.00 -6.44
C PHE A 69 -6.46 10.12 -6.37
N GLY A 70 -5.95 10.25 -5.15
CA GLY A 70 -4.52 10.29 -4.89
C GLY A 70 -3.83 11.62 -5.20
N PRO A 71 -2.48 11.65 -5.15
CA PRO A 71 -1.70 12.88 -5.24
C PRO A 71 -1.71 13.53 -6.63
N LYS A 72 -2.02 12.77 -7.70
CA LYS A 72 -2.10 13.28 -9.07
C LYS A 72 -3.49 13.79 -9.48
N ALA A 73 -4.48 13.68 -8.60
CA ALA A 73 -5.87 14.02 -8.92
C ALA A 73 -6.05 15.50 -9.29
N THR A 74 -6.64 15.73 -10.46
CA THR A 74 -7.00 17.05 -11.00
C THR A 74 -8.52 17.28 -11.05
N GLU A 75 -9.31 16.21 -10.96
CA GLU A 75 -10.76 16.20 -11.10
C GLU A 75 -11.43 15.61 -9.84
N ARG A 76 -11.09 16.15 -8.67
CA ARG A 76 -11.56 15.62 -7.38
C ARG A 76 -13.07 15.70 -7.24
N PRO A 77 -13.77 14.55 -7.06
CA PRO A 77 -15.22 14.55 -6.84
C PRO A 77 -15.57 15.36 -5.58
N ASN A 78 -16.58 16.22 -5.69
CA ASN A 78 -17.06 17.07 -4.59
C ASN A 78 -15.96 17.93 -3.91
N GLY A 79 -14.80 18.13 -4.56
CA GLY A 79 -13.66 18.82 -3.98
C GLY A 79 -12.95 18.06 -2.84
N LYS A 80 -13.39 16.82 -2.53
CA LYS A 80 -12.82 15.98 -1.46
C LYS A 80 -11.53 15.32 -1.95
N TYR A 81 -10.55 15.17 -1.04
CA TYR A 81 -9.40 14.31 -1.27
C TYR A 81 -9.79 12.85 -1.00
N TYR A 82 -9.52 11.97 -1.96
CA TYR A 82 -9.68 10.53 -1.82
C TYR A 82 -8.30 9.88 -1.89
N TYR A 83 -7.99 9.03 -0.93
CA TYR A 83 -6.75 8.27 -0.93
C TYR A 83 -6.74 7.23 -2.05
N PHE A 84 -5.55 7.02 -2.63
CA PHE A 84 -5.34 5.98 -3.62
C PHE A 84 -4.12 5.15 -3.22
N MET A 85 -4.31 3.87 -2.98
CA MET A 85 -3.30 2.98 -2.42
C MET A 85 -3.17 1.73 -3.28
N ILE A 86 -2.05 1.04 -3.12
CA ILE A 86 -1.81 -0.28 -3.71
C ILE A 86 -1.22 -1.20 -2.66
N ASP A 87 -1.76 -2.42 -2.56
CA ASP A 87 -1.33 -3.49 -1.68
C ASP A 87 -0.85 -4.72 -2.49
N GLY A 88 -0.15 -5.63 -1.85
CA GLY A 88 0.21 -6.94 -2.40
C GLY A 88 1.57 -7.01 -3.05
N GLU A 89 1.59 -7.51 -4.29
CA GLU A 89 2.80 -7.77 -5.08
C GLU A 89 3.16 -6.57 -5.97
N ILE A 90 3.36 -5.41 -5.37
CA ILE A 90 3.52 -4.11 -6.03
C ILE A 90 4.64 -4.13 -7.08
N TRP A 91 5.74 -4.85 -6.79
CA TRP A 91 6.88 -5.01 -7.72
C TRP A 91 6.53 -5.75 -9.03
N ASN A 92 5.35 -6.34 -9.11
CA ASN A 92 4.78 -6.96 -10.30
C ASN A 92 3.91 -6.00 -11.12
N SER A 93 3.92 -4.71 -10.82
CA SER A 93 3.22 -3.67 -11.57
C SER A 93 4.17 -2.79 -12.39
N ASN A 94 3.65 -1.84 -13.14
CA ASN A 94 4.45 -0.84 -13.85
C ASN A 94 4.89 0.27 -12.86
N LYS A 95 6.21 0.53 -12.80
CA LYS A 95 6.77 1.56 -11.91
C LYS A 95 6.22 2.97 -12.17
N GLU A 96 5.80 3.26 -13.40
CA GLU A 96 5.20 4.55 -13.77
C GLU A 96 3.86 4.81 -13.05
N SER A 97 3.27 3.76 -12.44
CA SER A 97 2.09 3.87 -11.58
C SER A 97 2.42 4.45 -10.19
N ALA A 98 3.66 4.32 -9.72
CA ALA A 98 4.06 4.69 -8.36
C ALA A 98 3.71 6.14 -7.95
N PRO A 99 3.85 7.17 -8.82
CA PRO A 99 3.51 8.54 -8.47
C PRO A 99 2.04 8.81 -8.18
N TYR A 100 1.15 7.89 -8.56
CA TYR A 100 -0.29 8.04 -8.36
C TYR A 100 -0.77 7.63 -6.97
N PHE A 101 0.04 6.85 -6.23
CA PHE A 101 -0.35 6.30 -4.94
C PHE A 101 0.08 7.19 -3.77
N ASP A 102 -0.80 7.28 -2.77
CA ASP A 102 -0.50 7.86 -1.47
C ASP A 102 0.34 6.92 -0.63
N TYR A 103 0.03 5.62 -0.66
CA TYR A 103 0.71 4.59 0.11
C TYR A 103 0.93 3.32 -0.70
N PHE A 104 2.03 2.64 -0.37
CA PHE A 104 2.41 1.31 -0.83
C PHE A 104 2.31 0.35 0.35
N ILE A 105 1.38 -0.58 0.29
CA ILE A 105 1.14 -1.55 1.36
C ILE A 105 1.80 -2.87 0.98
N THR A 106 2.86 -3.23 1.68
CA THR A 106 3.56 -4.50 1.44
C THR A 106 3.04 -5.56 2.38
N GLN A 107 2.54 -6.67 1.82
CA GLN A 107 2.17 -7.87 2.57
C GLN A 107 3.44 -8.58 3.09
N ALA A 108 3.99 -8.03 4.18
CA ALA A 108 5.22 -8.52 4.83
C ALA A 108 4.92 -9.64 5.82
N TYR A 109 4.03 -10.55 5.46
CA TYR A 109 3.50 -11.60 6.31
C TYR A 109 4.62 -12.49 6.86
N GLY A 110 4.77 -12.53 8.19
CA GLY A 110 5.80 -13.28 8.89
C GLY A 110 7.23 -12.79 8.64
N ASP A 111 7.43 -11.66 7.97
CA ASP A 111 8.75 -11.17 7.57
C ASP A 111 9.22 -10.03 8.48
N SER A 112 10.31 -10.28 9.19
CA SER A 112 11.01 -9.28 10.01
C SER A 112 12.19 -8.61 9.28
N ASN A 113 12.55 -9.06 8.07
CA ASN A 113 13.62 -8.45 7.27
C ASN A 113 13.07 -7.29 6.43
N LEU A 114 12.76 -6.19 7.08
CA LEU A 114 12.09 -5.05 6.45
C LEU A 114 13.02 -4.25 5.53
N ASP A 115 14.33 -4.25 5.77
CA ASP A 115 15.30 -3.66 4.84
C ASP A 115 15.26 -4.33 3.47
N ARG A 116 15.05 -5.65 3.43
CA ARG A 116 14.85 -6.37 2.18
C ARG A 116 13.57 -5.91 1.47
N ARG A 117 12.47 -5.72 2.21
CA ARG A 117 11.21 -5.20 1.65
C ARG A 117 11.38 -3.80 1.11
N VAL A 118 12.06 -2.94 1.86
CA VAL A 118 12.42 -1.58 1.41
C VAL A 118 13.25 -1.63 0.14
N SER A 119 14.31 -2.41 0.11
CA SER A 119 15.21 -2.54 -1.05
C SER A 119 14.46 -3.04 -2.30
N THR A 120 13.54 -3.99 -2.12
CA THR A 120 12.71 -4.50 -3.23
C THR A 120 11.81 -3.42 -3.80
N LEU A 121 11.09 -2.70 -2.93
CA LEU A 121 10.18 -1.63 -3.37
C LEU A 121 10.93 -0.44 -3.95
N GLN A 122 12.05 -0.05 -3.33
CA GLN A 122 12.91 1.01 -3.83
C GLN A 122 13.51 0.68 -5.21
N SER A 123 13.92 -0.58 -5.41
CA SER A 123 14.40 -1.05 -6.71
C SER A 123 13.32 -1.00 -7.79
N TRP A 124 12.07 -1.25 -7.42
CA TRP A 124 10.95 -1.17 -8.34
C TRP A 124 10.54 0.25 -8.66
N CYS A 125 10.27 1.10 -7.66
CA CYS A 125 9.80 2.48 -7.90
C CYS A 125 10.93 3.45 -8.28
N GLY A 126 12.21 3.12 -8.02
CA GLY A 126 13.33 4.01 -8.31
C GLY A 126 13.19 5.37 -7.63
N GLU A 127 13.20 6.44 -8.43
CA GLU A 127 13.08 7.83 -7.96
C GLU A 127 11.75 8.18 -7.30
N TYR A 128 10.71 7.37 -7.52
CA TYR A 128 9.38 7.56 -6.90
C TYR A 128 9.26 6.91 -5.52
N TYR A 129 10.33 6.25 -5.02
CA TYR A 129 10.30 5.67 -3.70
C TYR A 129 10.30 6.75 -2.61
N ASP A 130 9.29 6.68 -1.74
CA ASP A 130 9.20 7.48 -0.53
C ASP A 130 8.91 6.55 0.65
N TYR A 131 9.86 6.40 1.56
CA TYR A 131 9.73 5.54 2.74
C TYR A 131 8.54 5.93 3.62
N ARG A 132 8.11 7.20 3.59
CA ARG A 132 6.94 7.71 4.34
C ARG A 132 5.62 7.22 3.78
N LYS A 133 5.63 6.64 2.59
CA LYS A 133 4.48 6.00 1.95
C LYS A 133 4.47 4.49 2.12
N HIS A 134 5.54 3.89 2.66
CA HIS A 134 5.69 2.45 2.78
C HIS A 134 5.05 1.95 4.07
N ILE A 135 4.02 1.10 3.94
CA ILE A 135 3.29 0.44 5.02
C ILE A 135 3.62 -1.06 4.97
N PHE A 136 3.91 -1.66 6.12
CA PHE A 136 4.08 -3.10 6.27
C PHE A 136 2.84 -3.70 6.91
N THR A 137 2.44 -4.91 6.46
CA THR A 137 1.30 -5.61 7.05
C THR A 137 1.66 -7.03 7.46
N GLU A 138 1.09 -7.48 8.60
CA GLU A 138 1.20 -8.84 9.11
C GLU A 138 -0.07 -9.63 8.81
N ASN A 139 0.07 -10.96 8.68
CA ASN A 139 -1.05 -11.88 8.49
C ASN A 139 -1.60 -12.36 9.84
N PHE A 140 -2.78 -11.87 10.20
CA PHE A 140 -3.48 -12.32 11.39
C PHE A 140 -4.43 -13.50 11.14
N GLU A 141 -4.53 -14.03 9.94
CA GLU A 141 -5.23 -15.29 9.70
C GLU A 141 -4.41 -16.48 10.23
N SER A 142 -3.09 -16.45 10.07
CA SER A 142 -2.18 -17.50 10.55
C SER A 142 -1.49 -17.16 11.88
N SER A 143 -1.25 -15.88 12.13
CA SER A 143 -0.46 -15.39 13.29
C SER A 143 -1.30 -14.71 14.37
N TRP A 144 -2.64 -14.79 14.28
CA TRP A 144 -3.56 -14.09 15.17
C TRP A 144 -3.35 -14.41 16.67
N VAL A 145 -2.85 -15.61 17.00
CA VAL A 145 -2.62 -16.04 18.39
C VAL A 145 -1.44 -15.32 19.03
N SER A 146 -0.38 -15.07 18.26
CA SER A 146 0.90 -14.53 18.73
C SER A 146 1.15 -13.08 18.28
N GLY A 147 0.32 -12.53 17.37
CA GLY A 147 0.57 -11.24 16.72
C GLY A 147 1.69 -11.26 15.68
N GLY A 148 2.23 -12.44 15.35
CA GLY A 148 3.29 -12.61 14.37
C GLY A 148 4.49 -11.71 14.64
N VAL A 149 4.90 -10.97 13.60
CA VAL A 149 5.99 -9.98 13.67
C VAL A 149 5.50 -8.52 13.65
N LEU A 150 4.19 -8.29 13.86
CA LEU A 150 3.59 -6.95 13.79
C LEU A 150 4.34 -5.93 14.67
N LEU A 151 4.71 -6.30 15.90
CA LEU A 151 5.40 -5.39 16.81
C LEU A 151 6.82 -5.06 16.33
N THR A 152 7.51 -5.99 15.70
CA THR A 152 8.80 -5.77 15.05
C THR A 152 8.65 -4.81 13.86
N GLN A 153 7.60 -4.99 13.07
CA GLN A 153 7.28 -4.08 11.96
C GLN A 153 6.92 -2.69 12.48
N ALA A 154 6.20 -2.60 13.60
CA ALA A 154 5.85 -1.32 14.22
C ALA A 154 7.09 -0.53 14.70
N ALA A 155 8.06 -1.22 15.30
CA ALA A 155 9.30 -0.60 15.81
C ALA A 155 10.28 -0.20 14.69
N TYR A 156 10.14 -0.73 13.48
CA TYR A 156 11.05 -0.45 12.38
C TYR A 156 10.95 1.01 11.91
N ASN A 157 12.09 1.65 11.72
CA ASN A 157 12.23 2.90 10.97
C ASN A 157 13.20 2.71 9.80
N HIS A 158 12.91 3.38 8.69
CA HIS A 158 13.86 3.51 7.60
C HIS A 158 15.05 4.35 8.03
N VAL A 159 16.23 4.13 7.43
CA VAL A 159 17.46 4.90 7.73
C VAL A 159 17.27 6.42 7.62
N ASN A 160 16.34 6.86 6.77
CA ASN A 160 16.02 8.28 6.57
C ASN A 160 14.83 8.77 7.39
N GLY A 161 14.17 7.92 8.17
CA GLY A 161 13.07 8.32 9.02
C GLY A 161 11.90 7.32 9.14
N PRO A 162 10.81 7.74 9.76
CA PRO A 162 9.66 6.89 9.99
C PRO A 162 9.00 6.44 8.69
N LYS A 163 8.61 5.18 8.64
CA LYS A 163 7.79 4.61 7.56
C LYS A 163 6.36 5.16 7.56
N GLY A 164 5.57 4.82 6.54
CA GLY A 164 4.15 5.22 6.43
C GLY A 164 3.25 4.62 7.51
N GLY A 165 3.56 3.42 7.98
CA GLY A 165 2.78 2.76 9.02
C GLY A 165 2.94 1.25 9.06
N VAL A 166 2.06 0.63 9.84
CA VAL A 166 1.89 -0.84 9.93
C VAL A 166 0.42 -1.19 9.95
N GLY A 167 0.10 -2.42 9.56
CA GLY A 167 -1.24 -2.96 9.57
C GLY A 167 -1.28 -4.47 9.78
N ALA A 168 -2.47 -5.02 9.80
CA ALA A 168 -2.69 -6.45 9.92
C ALA A 168 -3.91 -6.89 9.13
N PHE A 169 -3.80 -8.02 8.45
CA PHE A 169 -4.89 -8.70 7.79
C PHE A 169 -5.16 -10.04 8.50
N ARG A 170 -6.30 -10.27 9.16
CA ARG A 170 -7.47 -9.40 9.31
C ARG A 170 -7.57 -8.92 10.76
N LEU A 171 -7.99 -7.69 10.91
CA LEU A 171 -8.08 -7.02 12.21
C LEU A 171 -9.08 -7.66 13.17
N ASP A 172 -10.18 -8.24 12.69
CA ASP A 172 -11.18 -8.94 13.47
C ASP A 172 -10.57 -10.14 14.24
N ASN A 173 -9.52 -10.77 13.74
CA ASN A 173 -8.81 -11.82 14.44
C ASN A 173 -8.10 -11.34 15.71
N ASP A 174 -7.70 -10.06 15.78
CA ASP A 174 -7.16 -9.47 17.02
C ASP A 174 -8.26 -9.02 18.01
N TYR A 175 -9.49 -8.87 17.53
CA TYR A 175 -10.64 -8.58 18.39
C TYR A 175 -11.18 -9.83 19.06
N ASP A 176 -11.33 -10.91 18.30
CA ASP A 176 -11.90 -12.17 18.76
C ASP A 176 -11.07 -12.81 19.90
N ASN A 177 -11.66 -13.75 20.61
CA ASN A 177 -11.03 -14.46 21.71
C ASN A 177 -10.58 -13.59 22.90
N ALA A 178 -11.35 -12.55 23.22
CA ALA A 178 -11.12 -11.63 24.34
C ALA A 178 -9.80 -10.85 24.26
N ARG A 179 -9.30 -10.59 23.07
CA ARG A 179 -8.06 -9.82 22.86
C ARG A 179 -8.27 -8.33 22.76
N ASP A 180 -9.43 -7.88 22.31
CA ASP A 180 -9.81 -6.48 22.25
C ASP A 180 -8.76 -5.61 21.53
N TYR A 181 -8.30 -6.08 20.35
CA TYR A 181 -7.26 -5.42 19.53
C TYR A 181 -5.91 -5.24 20.23
N ASN A 182 -5.51 -6.17 21.06
CA ASN A 182 -4.32 -6.04 21.90
C ASN A 182 -3.03 -5.83 21.09
N PHE A 183 -2.82 -6.61 20.03
CA PHE A 183 -1.61 -6.48 19.21
C PHE A 183 -1.61 -5.19 18.41
N VAL A 184 -2.75 -4.82 17.83
CA VAL A 184 -2.87 -3.59 17.04
C VAL A 184 -2.72 -2.34 17.90
N ARG A 185 -3.34 -2.31 19.09
CA ARG A 185 -3.15 -1.20 20.05
C ARG A 185 -1.69 -1.04 20.46
N HIS A 186 -1.01 -2.16 20.74
CA HIS A 186 0.41 -2.15 21.08
C HIS A 186 1.28 -1.72 19.90
N ALA A 187 0.98 -2.18 18.68
CA ALA A 187 1.68 -1.74 17.47
C ALA A 187 1.52 -0.24 17.22
N ILE A 188 0.31 0.32 17.42
CA ILE A 188 0.06 1.77 17.34
C ILE A 188 0.97 2.52 18.31
N GLN A 189 1.01 2.09 19.59
CA GLN A 189 1.85 2.72 20.60
C GLN A 189 3.34 2.68 20.20
N ILE A 190 3.86 1.52 19.85
CA ILE A 190 5.27 1.36 19.43
C ILE A 190 5.59 2.24 18.22
N ASN A 191 4.69 2.27 17.22
CA ASN A 191 4.91 3.09 16.03
C ASN A 191 4.93 4.59 16.33
N GLN A 192 4.10 5.04 17.28
CA GLN A 192 4.08 6.43 17.75
C GLN A 192 5.35 6.78 18.54
N GLU A 193 5.82 5.88 19.40
CA GLU A 193 7.06 6.04 20.15
C GLU A 193 8.27 6.13 19.21
N ALA A 194 8.38 5.21 18.23
CA ALA A 194 9.43 5.23 17.23
C ALA A 194 9.44 6.51 16.38
N TYR A 195 8.26 7.01 16.02
CA TYR A 195 8.13 8.29 15.34
C TYR A 195 8.63 9.46 16.20
N LYS A 196 8.22 9.50 17.47
CA LYS A 196 8.62 10.54 18.42
C LYS A 196 10.12 10.55 18.63
N GLU A 197 10.73 9.39 18.87
CA GLU A 197 12.19 9.26 19.06
C GLU A 197 12.96 9.81 17.86
N TYR A 198 12.51 9.52 16.64
CA TYR A 198 13.13 10.08 15.44
C TYR A 198 13.00 11.61 15.40
N MET A 199 11.83 12.17 15.67
CA MET A 199 11.63 13.62 15.67
C MET A 199 12.47 14.33 16.73
N ASP A 200 12.60 13.74 17.91
CA ASP A 200 13.43 14.27 19.01
C ASP A 200 14.92 14.25 18.62
N SER A 201 15.40 13.21 17.95
CA SER A 201 16.79 13.13 17.47
C SER A 201 17.10 14.23 16.44
N GLN A 202 16.22 14.49 15.50
CA GLN A 202 16.40 15.54 14.49
C GLN A 202 16.41 16.96 15.11
N SER A 203 15.65 17.16 16.17
CA SER A 203 15.60 18.44 16.88
C SER A 203 16.90 18.73 17.62
N ASN A 204 17.56 17.71 18.18
CA ASN A 204 18.83 17.83 18.88
C ASN A 204 19.99 18.12 17.91
N GLU A 205 20.04 17.48 16.76
CA GLU A 205 21.07 17.72 15.73
C GLU A 205 21.04 19.17 15.19
N ASN A 206 19.84 19.77 15.09
CA ASN A 206 19.68 21.15 14.65
C ASN A 206 20.02 22.20 15.72
N THR A 207 20.18 21.79 16.98
CA THR A 207 20.50 22.71 18.10
C THR A 207 22.01 22.78 18.35
N GLU A 208 22.78 21.84 17.82
CA GLU A 208 24.25 21.76 17.95
C GLU A 208 25.01 22.41 16.78
N GLN A 209 24.33 22.95 15.78
CA GLN A 209 24.89 23.75 14.67
C GLN A 209 24.67 25.25 14.90
#